data_b94591325aa064f638b69c8d6f69822a
#
_entry.id   b94591325aa064f638b69c8d6f69822a
#
_cell.length_a   1.000
_cell.length_b   1.000
_cell.length_c   1.000
_cell.angle_alpha   90.00
_cell.angle_beta   90.00
_cell.angle_gamma   90.00
#
_symmetry.space_group_name_H-M   'P 1'
#
loop_
_entity.id
_entity.type
_entity.pdbx_description
1 polymer ?
#
loop_
_entity_poly.entity_id
_entity_poly.type
_entity_poly.pdbx_seq_one_letter_code
_entity_poly.pdbx_strand_id
1 'polypeptide(L)'
;MNRLFFGIAAFGLLLTGCASNQNDNISRLSLIQKRDELICGVSGKIPGFSFIEGDGSYKGLDVDICKAFAAAIIGDSEKIQFRPLTAAERFLAIKTGDIDLLSRNTT
;
A
#
# COMPACT_ATOMS: atom_id res chain seq x y z
N MET A 1 5.16 76.60 17.03
CA MET A 1 6.00 75.64 16.30
C MET A 1 5.78 74.25 16.87
N ASN A 2 4.87 73.57 16.28
CA ASN A 2 4.39 72.31 16.81
C ASN A 2 4.98 71.18 15.98
N ARG A 3 5.74 70.34 16.61
CA ARG A 3 6.23 69.14 16.03
C ARG A 3 5.41 67.98 16.55
N LEU A 4 4.43 67.59 15.77
CA LEU A 4 3.70 66.38 16.00
C LEU A 4 4.51 65.19 15.44
N PHE A 5 5.01 64.37 16.34
CA PHE A 5 5.59 63.09 15.99
C PHE A 5 4.46 62.07 15.99
N PHE A 6 4.04 61.68 14.80
CA PHE A 6 3.15 60.51 14.63
C PHE A 6 4.01 59.24 14.67
N GLY A 7 3.95 58.57 15.78
CA GLY A 7 4.51 57.24 15.91
C GLY A 7 3.59 56.25 15.27
N ILE A 8 3.96 55.75 14.11
CA ILE A 8 3.28 54.62 13.49
C ILE A 8 3.82 53.35 14.14
N ALA A 9 3.00 52.81 15.08
CA ALA A 9 3.22 51.49 15.61
C ALA A 9 2.87 50.45 14.52
N ALA A 10 3.87 49.88 13.90
CA ALA A 10 3.71 48.74 13.01
C ALA A 10 3.39 47.51 13.85
N PHE A 11 2.12 47.14 13.87
CA PHE A 11 1.63 45.93 14.48
C PHE A 11 1.94 44.75 13.53
N GLY A 12 3.12 44.14 13.76
CA GLY A 12 3.51 42.96 13.01
C GLY A 12 2.65 41.75 13.43
N LEU A 13 1.72 41.36 12.55
CA LEU A 13 1.04 40.07 12.66
C LEU A 13 2.04 38.95 12.41
N LEU A 14 2.49 38.34 13.48
CA LEU A 14 3.17 37.04 13.41
C LEU A 14 2.13 35.98 13.09
N LEU A 15 1.96 35.69 11.81
CA LEU A 15 1.29 34.46 11.35
C LEU A 15 2.22 33.29 11.67
N THR A 16 2.08 32.75 12.88
CA THR A 16 2.62 31.44 13.19
C THR A 16 1.81 30.42 12.41
N GLY A 17 2.27 30.10 11.19
CA GLY A 17 1.78 28.96 10.45
C GLY A 17 2.05 27.71 11.27
N CYS A 18 0.99 27.08 11.77
CA CYS A 18 1.05 25.70 12.21
C CYS A 18 1.43 24.84 11.00
N ALA A 19 2.72 24.54 10.88
CA ALA A 19 3.16 23.43 10.04
C ALA A 19 2.59 22.16 10.70
N SER A 20 1.44 21.72 10.24
CA SER A 20 0.94 20.38 10.54
C SER A 20 1.97 19.42 9.92
N ASN A 21 2.73 18.79 10.79
CA ASN A 21 3.55 17.64 10.45
C ASN A 21 2.57 16.53 10.07
N GLN A 22 2.09 16.53 8.83
CA GLN A 22 1.44 15.38 8.25
C GLN A 22 2.53 14.33 8.11
N ASN A 23 2.65 13.49 9.13
CA ASN A 23 3.16 12.17 8.95
C ASN A 23 2.19 11.52 7.96
N ASP A 24 2.51 11.62 6.68
CA ASP A 24 1.82 10.90 5.62
C ASP A 24 2.10 9.41 5.85
N ASN A 25 1.35 8.82 6.78
CA ASN A 25 1.19 7.38 6.85
C ASN A 25 0.41 6.98 5.59
N ILE A 26 1.15 6.86 4.49
CA ILE A 26 0.58 6.40 3.23
C ILE A 26 -0.02 5.02 3.51
N SER A 27 -1.34 4.91 3.41
CA SER A 27 -2.02 3.65 3.65
C SER A 27 -1.60 2.61 2.61
N ARG A 28 -1.63 1.34 2.99
CA ARG A 28 -1.33 0.25 2.05
C ARG A 28 -2.22 0.33 0.80
N LEU A 29 -3.49 0.66 0.98
CA LEU A 29 -4.42 0.86 -0.11
C LEU A 29 -3.96 1.94 -1.10
N SER A 30 -3.54 3.10 -0.59
CA SER A 30 -3.03 4.19 -1.43
C SER A 30 -1.76 3.79 -2.18
N LEU A 31 -0.88 2.99 -1.56
CA LEU A 31 0.32 2.47 -2.22
C LEU A 31 -0.03 1.54 -3.38
N ILE A 32 -0.97 0.62 -3.19
CA ILE A 32 -1.44 -0.31 -4.23
C ILE A 32 -2.05 0.48 -5.40
N GLN A 33 -2.93 1.43 -5.11
CA GLN A 33 -3.57 2.25 -6.14
C GLN A 33 -2.57 3.11 -6.91
N LYS A 34 -1.61 3.71 -6.23
CA LYS A 34 -0.56 4.52 -6.85
C LYS A 34 0.39 3.68 -7.71
N ARG A 35 0.72 2.47 -7.27
CA ARG A 35 1.56 1.52 -8.02
C ARG A 35 0.79 0.88 -9.18
N ASP A 36 -0.54 0.90 -9.10
CA ASP A 36 -1.44 0.25 -10.07
C ASP A 36 -1.22 -1.27 -10.19
N GLU A 37 -0.82 -1.90 -9.09
CA GLU A 37 -0.54 -3.32 -9.00
C GLU A 37 -0.68 -3.82 -7.56
N LEU A 38 -1.29 -5.00 -7.40
CA LEU A 38 -1.37 -5.74 -6.13
C LEU A 38 -0.27 -6.81 -6.07
N ILE A 39 0.50 -6.84 -5.00
CA ILE A 39 1.48 -7.91 -4.75
C ILE A 39 0.88 -8.91 -3.77
N CYS A 40 0.62 -10.12 -4.25
CA CYS A 40 -0.03 -11.17 -3.46
C CYS A 40 0.91 -12.34 -3.19
N GLY A 41 1.10 -12.65 -1.90
CA GLY A 41 1.84 -13.83 -1.45
C GLY A 41 0.98 -15.09 -1.46
N VAL A 42 1.46 -16.13 -2.11
CA VAL A 42 0.80 -17.44 -2.24
C VAL A 42 1.80 -18.57 -1.99
N SER A 43 1.34 -19.80 -1.89
CA SER A 43 2.27 -20.96 -1.80
C SER A 43 2.93 -21.27 -3.13
N GLY A 44 2.15 -21.31 -4.20
CA GLY A 44 2.61 -21.73 -5.53
C GLY A 44 2.87 -23.24 -5.71
N LYS A 45 2.64 -24.03 -4.65
CA LYS A 45 2.97 -25.48 -4.62
C LYS A 45 1.81 -26.39 -4.21
N ILE A 46 0.64 -25.82 -3.96
CA ILE A 46 -0.52 -26.57 -3.46
C ILE A 46 -1.60 -26.60 -4.54
N PRO A 47 -1.76 -27.73 -5.25
CA PRO A 47 -2.82 -27.89 -6.25
C PRO A 47 -4.20 -27.57 -5.68
N GLY A 48 -5.03 -26.86 -6.46
CA GLY A 48 -6.36 -26.40 -6.04
C GLY A 48 -6.38 -25.11 -5.22
N PHE A 49 -5.31 -24.76 -4.55
CA PHE A 49 -5.17 -23.50 -3.77
C PHE A 49 -4.29 -22.48 -4.48
N SER A 50 -3.01 -22.76 -4.60
CA SER A 50 -2.10 -21.97 -5.45
C SER A 50 -1.04 -22.89 -6.03
N PHE A 51 -1.06 -23.03 -7.33
CA PHE A 51 -0.14 -23.87 -8.07
C PHE A 51 0.40 -23.14 -9.30
N ILE A 52 1.69 -23.30 -9.56
CA ILE A 52 2.33 -22.75 -10.76
C ILE A 52 2.26 -23.82 -11.85
N GLU A 53 1.56 -23.51 -12.92
CA GLU A 53 1.45 -24.35 -14.11
C GLU A 53 2.77 -24.38 -14.90
N GLY A 54 2.88 -25.31 -15.84
CA GLY A 54 4.10 -25.43 -16.66
C GLY A 54 4.41 -24.23 -17.56
N ASP A 55 3.41 -23.37 -17.82
CA ASP A 55 3.57 -22.10 -18.54
C ASP A 55 3.90 -20.91 -17.63
N GLY A 56 4.06 -21.14 -16.33
CA GLY A 56 4.33 -20.12 -15.31
C GLY A 56 3.10 -19.40 -14.79
N SER A 57 1.90 -19.72 -15.25
CA SER A 57 0.65 -19.13 -14.73
C SER A 57 0.30 -19.71 -13.37
N TYR A 58 -0.35 -18.88 -12.53
CA TYR A 58 -0.84 -19.31 -11.23
C TYR A 58 -2.33 -19.66 -11.30
N LYS A 59 -2.71 -20.75 -10.64
CA LYS A 59 -4.10 -21.21 -10.56
C LYS A 59 -4.46 -21.70 -9.16
N GLY A 60 -5.75 -21.59 -8.82
CA GLY A 60 -6.34 -22.10 -7.60
C GLY A 60 -7.11 -21.06 -6.80
N LEU A 61 -7.74 -21.50 -5.71
CA LEU A 61 -8.59 -20.66 -4.86
C LEU A 61 -7.86 -19.43 -4.30
N ASP A 62 -6.67 -19.63 -3.77
CA ASP A 62 -5.87 -18.52 -3.22
C ASP A 62 -5.53 -17.48 -4.29
N VAL A 63 -5.28 -17.94 -5.51
CA VAL A 63 -5.01 -17.09 -6.67
C VAL A 63 -6.25 -16.28 -7.06
N ASP A 64 -7.41 -16.93 -7.09
CA ASP A 64 -8.69 -16.28 -7.42
C ASP A 64 -9.08 -15.22 -6.39
N ILE A 65 -8.82 -15.48 -5.10
CA ILE A 65 -9.00 -14.51 -4.02
C ILE A 65 -8.10 -13.28 -4.27
N CYS A 66 -6.83 -13.48 -4.59
CA CYS A 66 -5.92 -12.36 -4.91
C CYS A 66 -6.42 -11.54 -6.11
N LYS A 67 -6.88 -12.21 -7.17
CA LYS A 67 -7.44 -11.56 -8.35
C LYS A 67 -8.70 -10.76 -8.04
N ALA A 68 -9.57 -11.27 -7.16
CA ALA A 68 -10.75 -10.56 -6.70
C ALA A 68 -10.38 -9.26 -5.94
N PHE A 69 -9.35 -9.29 -5.12
CA PHE A 69 -8.84 -8.08 -4.45
C PHE A 69 -8.25 -7.08 -5.44
N ALA A 70 -7.47 -7.52 -6.42
CA ALA A 70 -6.95 -6.63 -7.47
C ALA A 70 -8.09 -5.95 -8.25
N ALA A 71 -9.10 -6.71 -8.63
CA ALA A 71 -10.29 -6.17 -9.28
C ALA A 71 -11.03 -5.15 -8.41
N ALA A 72 -11.20 -5.43 -7.11
CA ALA A 72 -11.89 -4.52 -6.20
C ALA A 72 -11.11 -3.24 -5.91
N ILE A 73 -9.79 -3.30 -5.81
CA ILE A 73 -8.94 -2.16 -5.43
C ILE A 73 -8.56 -1.31 -6.64
N ILE A 74 -8.26 -1.95 -7.77
CA ILE A 74 -7.67 -1.32 -8.97
C ILE A 74 -8.66 -1.30 -10.13
N GLY A 75 -9.66 -2.19 -10.12
CA GLY A 75 -10.61 -2.35 -11.22
C GLY A 75 -10.16 -3.34 -12.30
N ASP A 76 -9.06 -4.05 -12.08
CA ASP A 76 -8.51 -5.01 -13.03
C ASP A 76 -7.87 -6.20 -12.30
N SER A 77 -8.40 -7.40 -12.50
CA SER A 77 -7.93 -8.63 -11.88
C SER A 77 -6.53 -9.08 -12.37
N GLU A 78 -6.08 -8.57 -13.50
CA GLU A 78 -4.79 -8.92 -14.08
C GLU A 78 -3.65 -8.00 -13.61
N LYS A 79 -3.96 -6.91 -12.93
CA LYS A 79 -2.97 -6.01 -12.30
C LYS A 79 -2.47 -6.57 -10.97
N ILE A 80 -1.82 -7.70 -11.06
CA ILE A 80 -1.37 -8.48 -9.90
C ILE A 80 -0.01 -9.13 -10.15
N GLN A 81 0.83 -9.11 -9.13
CA GLN A 81 2.06 -9.87 -9.06
C GLN A 81 1.93 -10.94 -7.99
N PHE A 82 2.13 -12.20 -8.35
CA PHE A 82 2.19 -13.29 -7.39
C PHE A 82 3.61 -13.49 -6.86
N ARG A 83 3.74 -13.68 -5.55
CA ARG A 83 4.99 -14.06 -4.90
C ARG A 83 4.84 -15.40 -4.20
N PRO A 84 5.50 -16.46 -4.69
CA PRO A 84 5.53 -17.72 -3.98
C PRO A 84 6.37 -17.58 -2.71
N LEU A 85 5.80 -17.94 -1.57
CA LEU A 85 6.44 -17.85 -0.26
C LEU A 85 6.42 -19.19 0.44
N THR A 86 7.47 -19.49 1.19
CA THR A 86 7.50 -20.62 2.11
C THR A 86 6.67 -20.33 3.37
N ALA A 87 6.40 -21.37 4.15
CA ALA A 87 5.70 -21.21 5.43
C ALA A 87 6.46 -20.29 6.41
N ALA A 88 7.79 -20.28 6.36
CA ALA A 88 8.62 -19.44 7.22
C ALA A 88 8.60 -17.97 6.83
N GLU A 89 8.52 -17.66 5.52
CA GLU A 89 8.63 -16.30 4.98
C GLU A 89 7.31 -15.52 5.02
N ARG A 90 6.16 -16.20 5.02
CA ARG A 90 4.84 -15.61 4.77
C ARG A 90 4.48 -14.42 5.67
N PHE A 91 4.73 -14.54 6.97
CA PHE A 91 4.38 -13.49 7.92
C PHE A 91 5.37 -12.34 7.93
N LEU A 92 6.65 -12.63 7.68
CA LEU A 92 7.66 -11.59 7.55
C LEU A 92 7.39 -10.74 6.31
N ALA A 93 7.09 -11.36 5.17
CA ALA A 93 6.83 -10.67 3.92
C ALA A 93 5.66 -9.66 4.02
N ILE A 94 4.56 -10.02 4.71
CA ILE A 94 3.47 -9.07 4.93
C ILE A 94 3.84 -7.99 5.93
N LYS A 95 4.59 -8.33 6.97
CA LYS A 95 5.01 -7.38 8.01
C LYS A 95 5.98 -6.33 7.47
N THR A 96 6.90 -6.73 6.59
CA THR A 96 7.88 -5.83 5.98
C THR A 96 7.31 -5.03 4.81
N GLY A 97 6.15 -5.42 4.29
CA GLY A 97 5.54 -4.79 3.14
C GLY A 97 6.05 -5.29 1.79
N ASP A 98 6.77 -6.42 1.77
CA ASP A 98 7.20 -7.08 0.53
C ASP A 98 6.02 -7.59 -0.30
N ILE A 99 4.91 -7.88 0.38
CA ILE A 99 3.62 -8.21 -0.21
C ILE A 99 2.53 -7.34 0.42
N ASP A 100 1.44 -7.15 -0.30
CA ASP A 100 0.28 -6.38 0.16
C ASP A 100 -0.80 -7.26 0.77
N LEU A 101 -0.95 -8.46 0.25
CA LEU A 101 -1.93 -9.45 0.65
C LEU A 101 -1.26 -10.83 0.75
N LEU A 102 -1.62 -11.58 1.77
CA LEU A 102 -1.21 -12.98 1.93
C LEU A 102 -2.43 -13.86 1.78
N SER A 103 -2.46 -14.71 0.77
CA SER A 103 -3.51 -15.71 0.53
C SER A 103 -2.88 -17.10 0.41
N ARG A 104 -2.79 -17.77 1.54
CA ARG A 104 -2.31 -19.15 1.62
C ARG A 104 -2.66 -19.77 2.97
N ASN A 105 -2.56 -21.10 3.06
CA ASN A 105 -2.74 -21.82 4.33
C ASN A 105 -1.77 -21.34 5.42
N THR A 106 -2.24 -21.35 6.66
CA THR A 106 -1.46 -20.90 7.85
C THR A 106 -0.99 -22.05 8.72
N THR A 107 -1.39 -23.26 8.40
CA THR A 107 -1.00 -24.49 9.09
C THR A 107 0.12 -25.22 8.38
#